data_c51d726c43a6a83ed624e76788fdb857
#
_entry.id   c51d726c43a6a83ed624e76788fdb857
#
_cell.length_a   1.000
_cell.length_b   1.000
_cell.length_c   1.000
_cell.angle_alpha   90.00
_cell.angle_beta   90.00
_cell.angle_gamma   90.00
#
_symmetry.space_group_name_H-M   'P 1'
#
loop_
_entity.id
_entity.type
_entity.pdbx_description
1 polymer ?
#
loop_
_entity_poly.entity_id
_entity_poly.type
_entity_poly.pdbx_seq_one_letter_code
_entity_poly.pdbx_strand_id
1 'polypeptide(L)'
;MKYITTLILLLSTTVAFSDVAGFLTKETKDWKFVQAVGGMKVSMKNTALLVECDVSGTKKVTVKPTMVNSALGVRELKHKRDGNTISLTLVTSVIGKGITTSPKPIDLSGYPDGDYSIEYLDPDGAKHALGKVTLQRKKNGEGGGGQPATRPESK
;
A
#
# COMPACT_ATOMS: atom_id res chain seq x y z
N MET A 1 74.60 -6.45 -15.78
CA MET A 1 73.61 -5.41 -15.35
C MET A 1 72.24 -5.92 -15.66
N LYS A 2 71.47 -6.28 -14.64
CA LYS A 2 70.11 -6.84 -14.77
C LYS A 2 69.17 -5.76 -14.24
N TYR A 3 68.35 -5.15 -15.12
CA TYR A 3 67.31 -4.19 -14.74
C TYR A 3 66.05 -4.99 -14.42
N ILE A 4 65.63 -5.00 -13.17
CA ILE A 4 64.36 -5.56 -12.74
C ILE A 4 63.32 -4.41 -12.81
N THR A 5 62.47 -4.48 -13.80
CA THR A 5 61.37 -3.54 -13.96
C THR A 5 60.19 -4.03 -13.10
N THR A 6 59.99 -3.41 -11.92
CA THR A 6 58.84 -3.70 -11.07
C THR A 6 57.59 -3.00 -11.62
N LEU A 7 56.69 -3.78 -12.22
CA LEU A 7 55.36 -3.30 -12.66
C LEU A 7 54.43 -3.24 -11.46
N ILE A 8 54.17 -2.03 -10.95
CA ILE A 8 53.16 -1.79 -9.92
C ILE A 8 51.81 -1.75 -10.60
N LEU A 9 51.03 -2.83 -10.42
CA LEU A 9 49.66 -2.91 -10.86
C LEU A 9 48.76 -2.18 -9.83
N LEU A 10 48.39 -0.93 -10.11
CA LEU A 10 47.38 -0.23 -9.34
C LEU A 10 46.02 -0.83 -9.66
N LEU A 11 45.50 -1.72 -8.81
CA LEU A 11 44.09 -2.08 -8.82
C LEU A 11 43.27 -0.92 -8.27
N SER A 12 42.71 -0.13 -9.15
CA SER A 12 41.67 0.85 -8.81
C SER A 12 40.35 0.10 -8.57
N THR A 13 40.04 -0.21 -7.30
CA THR A 13 38.72 -0.68 -6.90
C THR A 13 37.77 0.50 -6.92
N THR A 14 37.13 0.74 -8.03
CA THR A 14 35.94 1.61 -8.10
C THR A 14 34.79 0.88 -7.44
N VAL A 15 34.62 1.06 -6.13
CA VAL A 15 33.42 0.62 -5.42
C VAL A 15 32.26 1.47 -5.96
N ALA A 16 31.35 0.84 -6.68
CA ALA A 16 30.16 1.49 -7.21
C ALA A 16 29.26 1.92 -6.03
N PHE A 17 29.31 3.20 -5.70
CA PHE A 17 28.46 3.83 -4.65
C PHE A 17 26.98 3.86 -5.02
N SER A 18 26.57 3.44 -6.22
CA SER A 18 25.20 3.46 -6.71
C SER A 18 24.26 2.47 -5.99
N ASP A 19 24.78 1.35 -5.50
CA ASP A 19 23.93 0.33 -4.84
C ASP A 19 23.58 0.65 -3.38
N VAL A 20 24.41 1.44 -2.69
CA VAL A 20 24.17 1.81 -1.30
C VAL A 20 23.00 2.79 -1.16
N ALA A 21 22.84 3.72 -2.10
CA ALA A 21 21.70 4.66 -2.12
C ALA A 21 20.36 3.95 -2.38
N GLY A 22 20.36 2.91 -3.22
CA GLY A 22 19.18 2.09 -3.51
C GLY A 22 18.72 1.25 -2.31
N PHE A 23 19.64 0.75 -1.50
CA PHE A 23 19.36 -0.06 -0.31
C PHE A 23 18.74 0.77 0.83
N LEU A 24 19.16 2.03 1.01
CA LEU A 24 18.64 2.94 2.04
C LEU A 24 17.28 3.56 1.71
N THR A 25 16.78 3.44 0.47
CA THR A 25 15.60 4.18 0.00
C THR A 25 14.30 3.39 -0.05
N LYS A 26 14.35 2.06 0.13
CA LYS A 26 13.16 1.21 0.02
C LYS A 26 13.18 0.11 1.07
N GLU A 27 12.24 0.15 2.01
CA GLU A 27 12.15 -0.81 3.10
C GLU A 27 10.71 -1.28 3.30
N THR A 28 10.52 -2.60 3.37
CA THR A 28 9.26 -3.21 3.76
C THR A 28 9.15 -3.17 5.28
N LYS A 29 8.04 -2.65 5.79
CA LYS A 29 7.81 -2.50 7.22
C LYS A 29 7.05 -3.68 7.80
N ASP A 30 7.37 -4.01 9.05
CA ASP A 30 6.67 -5.00 9.85
C ASP A 30 5.45 -4.40 10.57
N TRP A 31 4.64 -5.25 11.17
CA TRP A 31 3.46 -4.83 11.93
C TRP A 31 3.81 -3.99 13.15
N LYS A 32 4.97 -4.21 13.77
CA LYS A 32 5.43 -3.39 14.91
C LYS A 32 5.61 -1.94 14.50
N PHE A 33 6.19 -1.69 13.32
CA PHE A 33 6.29 -0.34 12.78
C PHE A 33 4.91 0.26 12.54
N VAL A 34 3.98 -0.47 11.89
CA VAL A 34 2.61 -0.01 11.63
C VAL A 34 1.91 0.38 12.93
N GLN A 35 2.03 -0.43 13.98
CA GLN A 35 1.47 -0.11 15.30
C GLN A 35 2.14 1.11 15.93
N ALA A 36 3.46 1.23 15.83
CA ALA A 36 4.21 2.34 16.43
C ALA A 36 3.84 3.71 15.82
N VAL A 37 3.49 3.76 14.53
CA VAL A 37 3.06 5.01 13.86
C VAL A 37 1.56 5.30 13.94
N GLY A 38 0.77 4.50 14.67
CA GLY A 38 -0.65 4.80 14.91
C GLY A 38 -1.64 3.75 14.38
N GLY A 39 -1.13 2.65 13.82
CA GLY A 39 -1.92 1.54 13.32
C GLY A 39 -2.37 1.70 11.86
N MET A 40 -3.19 0.76 11.42
CA MET A 40 -3.76 0.71 10.07
C MET A 40 -5.23 0.30 10.14
N LYS A 41 -6.05 0.90 9.28
CA LYS A 41 -7.47 0.60 9.15
C LYS A 41 -7.84 0.50 7.68
N VAL A 42 -8.80 -0.35 7.36
CA VAL A 42 -9.30 -0.56 6.00
C VAL A 42 -10.79 -0.29 5.91
N SER A 43 -11.23 0.23 4.77
CA SER A 43 -12.64 0.43 4.45
C SER A 43 -12.85 0.43 2.94
N MET A 44 -14.10 0.28 2.48
CA MET A 44 -14.43 0.34 1.06
C MET A 44 -15.13 1.65 0.70
N LYS A 45 -14.78 2.18 -0.47
CA LYS A 45 -15.54 3.24 -1.13
C LYS A 45 -15.72 2.84 -2.60
N ASN A 46 -16.92 2.42 -2.96
CA ASN A 46 -17.22 1.81 -4.26
C ASN A 46 -16.32 0.57 -4.49
N THR A 47 -15.47 0.60 -5.53
CA THR A 47 -14.49 -0.46 -5.85
C THR A 47 -13.09 -0.19 -5.29
N ALA A 48 -12.89 0.91 -4.57
CA ALA A 48 -11.60 1.28 -4.00
C ALA A 48 -11.50 0.83 -2.54
N LEU A 49 -10.46 0.06 -2.22
CA LEU A 49 -10.06 -0.24 -0.86
C LEU A 49 -9.26 0.95 -0.32
N LEU A 50 -9.85 1.65 0.64
CA LEU A 50 -9.20 2.74 1.37
C LEU A 50 -8.39 2.14 2.51
N VAL A 51 -7.11 2.50 2.58
CA VAL A 51 -6.21 2.08 3.66
C VAL A 51 -5.74 3.32 4.38
N GLU A 52 -6.21 3.50 5.60
CA GLU A 52 -5.78 4.57 6.48
C GLU A 52 -4.55 4.11 7.26
N CYS A 53 -3.44 4.78 7.09
CA CYS A 53 -2.19 4.63 7.83
C CYS A 53 -1.42 5.93 7.69
N ASP A 54 -0.80 6.41 8.77
CA ASP A 54 0.03 7.62 8.75
C ASP A 54 1.43 7.29 9.24
N VAL A 55 2.36 7.05 8.31
CA VAL A 55 3.74 6.68 8.65
C VAL A 55 4.52 7.79 9.37
N SER A 56 4.01 9.02 9.39
CA SER A 56 4.60 10.11 10.19
C SER A 56 4.39 9.93 11.70
N GLY A 57 3.43 9.11 12.11
CA GLY A 57 3.09 8.90 13.51
C GLY A 57 2.45 10.11 14.17
N THR A 58 1.91 11.05 13.40
CA THR A 58 1.24 12.25 13.94
C THR A 58 -0.24 12.03 14.20
N LYS A 59 -0.84 10.99 13.60
CA LYS A 59 -2.27 10.69 13.70
C LYS A 59 -2.51 9.33 14.34
N LYS A 60 -3.47 9.29 15.28
CA LYS A 60 -4.04 8.03 15.74
C LYS A 60 -4.99 7.50 14.65
N VAL A 61 -4.71 6.31 14.12
CA VAL A 61 -5.61 5.58 13.21
C VAL A 61 -6.40 4.53 14.00
N THR A 62 -5.73 3.53 14.56
CA THR A 62 -6.35 2.51 15.43
C THR A 62 -5.79 2.53 16.85
N VAL A 63 -4.51 2.84 16.99
CA VAL A 63 -3.80 2.91 18.28
C VAL A 63 -3.11 4.27 18.43
N LYS A 64 -2.79 4.66 19.66
CA LYS A 64 -2.01 5.86 19.93
C LYS A 64 -0.58 5.66 19.40
N PRO A 65 -0.05 6.56 18.55
CA PRO A 65 1.32 6.46 18.10
C PRO A 65 2.30 6.50 19.28
N THR A 66 3.34 5.68 19.20
CA THR A 66 4.46 5.65 20.14
C THR A 66 5.75 6.16 19.50
N MET A 67 5.72 6.39 18.20
CA MET A 67 6.84 6.87 17.40
C MET A 67 6.38 7.98 16.46
N VAL A 68 7.11 9.09 16.42
CA VAL A 68 6.98 10.12 15.39
C VAL A 68 8.14 9.96 14.41
N ASN A 69 7.82 9.99 13.13
CA ASN A 69 8.76 9.81 12.04
C ASN A 69 8.62 10.92 11.00
N SER A 70 9.65 11.73 10.85
CA SER A 70 9.68 12.85 9.89
C SER A 70 10.49 12.55 8.62
N ALA A 71 11.13 11.38 8.55
CA ALA A 71 12.07 11.04 7.47
C ALA A 71 11.49 10.07 6.44
N LEU A 72 10.51 9.25 6.82
CA LEU A 72 9.94 8.22 5.96
C LEU A 72 8.55 8.61 5.47
N GLY A 73 8.25 8.21 4.24
CA GLY A 73 6.91 8.25 3.67
C GLY A 73 6.54 6.93 3.02
N VAL A 74 5.29 6.81 2.61
CA VAL A 74 4.76 5.65 1.89
C VAL A 74 5.22 5.73 0.43
N ARG A 75 6.06 4.81 0.04
CA ARG A 75 6.43 4.63 -1.37
C ARG A 75 5.36 3.82 -2.10
N GLU A 76 4.93 2.73 -1.49
CA GLU A 76 3.99 1.78 -2.09
C GLU A 76 3.25 1.01 -1.00
N LEU A 77 1.99 0.72 -1.22
CA LEU A 77 1.26 -0.30 -0.50
C LEU A 77 1.03 -1.47 -1.46
N LYS A 78 1.84 -2.51 -1.34
CA LYS A 78 1.68 -3.73 -2.12
C LYS A 78 0.46 -4.50 -1.64
N HIS A 79 -0.23 -5.13 -2.57
CA HIS A 79 -1.31 -6.04 -2.24
C HIS A 79 -1.24 -7.31 -3.10
N LYS A 80 -1.66 -8.41 -2.51
CA LYS A 80 -1.77 -9.71 -3.18
C LYS A 80 -3.10 -10.34 -2.79
N ARG A 81 -3.82 -10.85 -3.78
CA ARG A 81 -5.05 -11.61 -3.56
C ARG A 81 -4.74 -13.10 -3.59
N ASP A 82 -5.31 -13.82 -2.62
CA ASP A 82 -5.35 -15.28 -2.58
C ASP A 82 -6.79 -15.70 -2.18
N GLY A 83 -7.55 -16.21 -3.16
CA GLY A 83 -8.98 -16.47 -2.99
C GLY A 83 -9.74 -15.21 -2.55
N ASN A 84 -10.31 -15.26 -1.37
CA ASN A 84 -11.06 -14.16 -0.73
C ASN A 84 -10.22 -13.41 0.33
N THR A 85 -8.91 -13.59 0.34
CA THR A 85 -8.00 -12.87 1.22
C THR A 85 -7.16 -11.89 0.42
N ILE A 86 -7.01 -10.66 0.91
CA ILE A 86 -6.13 -9.64 0.36
C ILE A 86 -5.08 -9.32 1.41
N SER A 87 -3.83 -9.67 1.12
CA SER A 87 -2.68 -9.35 1.97
C SER A 87 -2.07 -8.04 1.55
N LEU A 88 -1.82 -7.15 2.51
CA LEU A 88 -1.22 -5.83 2.32
C LEU A 88 0.19 -5.81 2.91
N THR A 89 1.10 -5.12 2.24
CA THR A 89 2.49 -4.94 2.71
C THR A 89 2.93 -3.50 2.46
N LEU A 90 3.34 -2.81 3.51
CA LEU A 90 3.76 -1.40 3.45
C LEU A 90 5.23 -1.30 3.09
N VAL A 91 5.52 -0.54 2.04
CA VAL A 91 6.88 -0.19 1.63
C VAL A 91 7.09 1.30 1.84
N THR A 92 8.10 1.66 2.62
CA THR A 92 8.48 3.05 2.88
C THR A 92 9.76 3.42 2.15
N SER A 93 9.99 4.70 2.00
CA SER A 93 11.27 5.28 1.58
C SER A 93 11.45 6.64 2.24
N VAL A 94 12.65 7.19 2.16
CA VAL A 94 12.91 8.58 2.59
C VAL A 94 11.96 9.53 1.86
N ILE A 95 11.41 10.51 2.57
CA ILE A 95 10.50 11.52 2.00
C ILE A 95 11.20 12.27 0.88
N GLY A 96 10.51 12.38 -0.26
CA GLY A 96 10.97 13.07 -1.45
C GLY A 96 9.81 13.38 -2.39
N LYS A 97 10.12 13.80 -3.60
CA LYS A 97 9.09 14.14 -4.60
C LYS A 97 8.15 12.94 -4.85
N GLY A 98 6.85 13.14 -4.65
CA GLY A 98 5.82 12.12 -4.89
C GLY A 98 5.64 11.09 -3.77
N ILE A 99 6.38 11.21 -2.66
CA ILE A 99 6.22 10.36 -1.47
C ILE A 99 5.28 11.06 -0.50
N THR A 100 4.28 10.35 0.00
CA THR A 100 3.26 10.84 0.94
C THR A 100 3.38 10.11 2.28
N THR A 101 2.77 10.64 3.33
CA THR A 101 2.72 9.95 4.64
C THR A 101 1.60 8.91 4.74
N SER A 102 0.69 8.89 3.78
CA SER A 102 -0.45 7.97 3.75
C SER A 102 -0.50 7.19 2.44
N PRO A 103 -0.96 5.92 2.46
CA PRO A 103 -1.13 5.10 1.26
C PRO A 103 -2.17 5.68 0.30
N LYS A 104 -2.01 5.37 -0.98
CA LYS A 104 -3.07 5.59 -1.99
C LYS A 104 -4.12 4.48 -1.90
N PRO A 105 -5.38 4.77 -2.25
CA PRO A 105 -6.41 3.75 -2.40
C PRO A 105 -6.00 2.66 -3.41
N ILE A 106 -6.42 1.42 -3.15
CA ILE A 106 -6.20 0.27 -4.04
C ILE A 106 -7.48 0.05 -4.84
N ASP A 107 -7.38 0.07 -6.17
CA ASP A 107 -8.51 -0.24 -7.03
C ASP A 107 -8.72 -1.75 -7.12
N LEU A 108 -9.91 -2.21 -6.70
CA LEU A 108 -10.35 -3.59 -6.75
C LEU A 108 -11.34 -3.85 -7.89
N SER A 109 -11.48 -2.95 -8.86
CA SER A 109 -12.43 -3.09 -9.97
C SER A 109 -12.24 -4.38 -10.79
N GLY A 110 -11.01 -4.92 -10.84
CA GLY A 110 -10.69 -6.20 -11.47
C GLY A 110 -11.00 -7.45 -10.61
N TYR A 111 -11.49 -7.28 -9.36
CA TYR A 111 -11.77 -8.42 -8.48
C TYR A 111 -13.27 -8.79 -8.57
N PRO A 112 -13.65 -10.06 -8.37
CA PRO A 112 -15.05 -10.46 -8.26
C PRO A 112 -15.77 -9.75 -7.11
N ASP A 113 -17.09 -9.56 -7.24
CA ASP A 113 -17.92 -9.11 -6.13
C ASP A 113 -17.94 -10.18 -5.04
N GLY A 114 -17.96 -9.77 -3.78
CA GLY A 114 -17.96 -10.67 -2.63
C GLY A 114 -17.30 -10.09 -1.39
N ASP A 115 -17.20 -10.92 -0.37
CA ASP A 115 -16.57 -10.57 0.89
C ASP A 115 -15.09 -10.94 0.88
N TYR A 116 -14.25 -10.00 1.30
CA TYR A 116 -12.81 -10.16 1.39
C TYR A 116 -12.32 -9.96 2.81
N SER A 117 -11.48 -10.89 3.28
CA SER A 117 -10.67 -10.72 4.50
C SER A 117 -9.41 -9.94 4.14
N ILE A 118 -9.13 -8.88 4.88
CA ILE A 118 -7.94 -8.05 4.69
C ILE A 118 -6.97 -8.34 5.82
N GLU A 119 -5.72 -8.62 5.48
CA GLU A 119 -4.63 -8.87 6.42
C GLU A 119 -3.40 -8.04 6.06
N TYR A 120 -2.59 -7.72 7.05
CA TYR A 120 -1.25 -7.22 6.86
C TYR A 120 -0.27 -8.40 6.85
N LEU A 121 0.66 -8.39 5.91
CA LEU A 121 1.68 -9.42 5.76
C LEU A 121 3.05 -8.83 6.08
N ASP A 122 3.67 -9.33 7.13
CA ASP A 122 5.03 -8.98 7.56
C ASP A 122 6.10 -9.56 6.60
N PRO A 123 7.29 -8.98 6.60
CA PRO A 123 8.41 -9.50 5.81
C PRO A 123 8.81 -10.94 6.17
N ASP A 124 8.58 -11.36 7.40
CA ASP A 124 8.84 -12.72 7.90
C ASP A 124 7.70 -13.71 7.62
N GLY A 125 6.59 -13.21 7.02
CA GLY A 125 5.40 -14.00 6.68
C GLY A 125 4.32 -14.03 7.76
N ALA A 126 4.50 -13.37 8.90
CA ALA A 126 3.45 -13.23 9.90
C ALA A 126 2.26 -12.42 9.36
N LYS A 127 1.04 -12.80 9.75
CA LYS A 127 -0.21 -12.24 9.26
C LYS A 127 -1.00 -11.60 10.37
N HIS A 128 -1.49 -10.38 10.14
CA HIS A 128 -2.25 -9.61 11.11
C HIS A 128 -3.58 -9.18 10.49
N ALA A 129 -4.71 -9.63 11.06
CA ALA A 129 -6.04 -9.32 10.54
C ALA A 129 -6.32 -7.81 10.67
N LEU A 130 -6.74 -7.17 9.58
CA LEU A 130 -7.17 -5.78 9.54
C LEU A 130 -8.69 -5.64 9.55
N GLY A 131 -9.42 -6.65 9.06
CA GLY A 131 -10.88 -6.65 9.01
C GLY A 131 -11.43 -7.36 7.78
N LYS A 132 -12.72 -7.13 7.53
CA LYS A 132 -13.43 -7.64 6.35
C LYS A 132 -14.03 -6.48 5.59
N VAL A 133 -14.10 -6.61 4.28
CA VAL A 133 -14.74 -5.64 3.39
C VAL A 133 -15.61 -6.38 2.38
N THR A 134 -16.70 -5.75 1.93
CA THR A 134 -17.57 -6.28 0.88
C THR A 134 -17.40 -5.45 -0.37
N LEU A 135 -17.02 -6.07 -1.48
CA LEU A 135 -16.98 -5.46 -2.80
C LEU A 135 -18.31 -5.74 -3.51
N GLN A 136 -19.05 -4.68 -3.81
CA GLN A 136 -20.30 -4.75 -4.56
C GLN A 136 -20.29 -3.66 -5.63
N ARG A 137 -20.49 -4.06 -6.90
CA ARG A 137 -20.70 -3.12 -7.99
C ARG A 137 -22.16 -2.76 -8.06
N LYS A 138 -22.47 -1.47 -8.15
CA LYS A 138 -23.81 -1.06 -8.50
C LYS A 138 -24.14 -1.60 -9.88
N LYS A 139 -25.12 -2.50 -9.99
CA LYS A 139 -25.71 -2.87 -11.28
C LYS A 139 -26.39 -1.63 -11.84
N ASN A 140 -25.78 -0.97 -12.81
CA ASN A 140 -26.43 0.07 -13.57
C ASN A 140 -27.49 -0.61 -14.47
N GLY A 141 -28.77 -0.51 -14.11
CA GLY A 141 -29.84 -0.92 -14.98
C GLY A 141 -30.90 -1.83 -14.36
N GLU A 142 -31.71 -1.28 -13.44
CA GLU A 142 -33.11 -1.68 -13.29
C GLU A 142 -33.84 -0.52 -12.61
N GLY A 143 -34.26 0.42 -13.42
CA GLY A 143 -35.01 1.60 -12.97
C GLY A 143 -35.63 2.30 -14.14
N GLY A 144 -36.33 1.59 -14.98
CA GLY A 144 -37.07 2.14 -16.10
C GLY A 144 -38.35 1.34 -16.40
N GLY A 145 -39.08 0.93 -15.37
CA GLY A 145 -40.46 0.53 -15.51
C GLY A 145 -41.30 1.77 -15.80
N GLY A 146 -41.43 2.15 -17.07
CA GLY A 146 -42.36 3.16 -17.51
C GLY A 146 -43.77 2.74 -17.10
N GLN A 147 -44.34 3.47 -16.17
CA GLN A 147 -45.77 3.43 -15.86
C GLN A 147 -46.54 3.89 -17.09
N PRO A 148 -47.41 3.08 -17.69
CA PRO A 148 -48.21 3.55 -18.81
C PRO A 148 -49.13 4.65 -18.30
N ALA A 149 -49.06 5.82 -18.95
CA ALA A 149 -49.96 6.94 -18.75
C ALA A 149 -51.39 6.50 -19.01
N THR A 150 -52.19 6.40 -17.97
CA THR A 150 -53.66 6.31 -18.08
C THR A 150 -54.20 7.62 -18.63
N ARG A 151 -54.68 7.57 -19.84
CA ARG A 151 -55.41 8.66 -20.53
C ARG A 151 -56.75 8.90 -19.81
N PRO A 152 -57.09 10.11 -19.37
CA PRO A 152 -58.44 10.38 -18.87
C PRO A 152 -59.42 10.40 -20.02
N GLU A 153 -60.47 9.58 -19.95
CA GLU A 153 -61.65 9.65 -20.81
C GLU A 153 -62.43 10.93 -20.47
N SER A 154 -62.65 11.77 -21.48
CA SER A 154 -63.56 12.90 -21.46
C SER A 154 -65.01 12.42 -21.60
N LYS A 155 -65.85 12.79 -20.64
CA LYS A 155 -67.29 12.96 -20.82
C LYS A 155 -67.62 14.44 -21.03
#